data_464ba36374368d5fadc9f707b717d80d
#
_entry.id   464ba36374368d5fadc9f707b717d80d
#
_cell.length_a   1.000
_cell.length_b   1.000
_cell.length_c   1.000
_cell.angle_alpha   90.00
_cell.angle_beta   90.00
_cell.angle_gamma   90.00
#
_symmetry.space_group_name_H-M   'P 1'
#
loop_
_entity.id
_entity.type
_entity.pdbx_description
1 polymer ?
#
loop_
_entity_poly.entity_id
_entity_poly.type
_entity_poly.pdbx_seq_one_letter_code
_entity_poly.pdbx_strand_id
1 'polypeptide(L)'
;RYTPAIYNDFKYGNDGKPHGRTRATKAPEIELIVELPNVGGITSNKIERPHSYLNEARLSAIAIAIRFAILKERYIDDAPKIMVLDDLLLSLDLGNRSALLKIILKNYASRYQLIILTHDRVFFDSVLKHLPENEQKRNWRILEMYETENGDKKVPKVVTYQSPLSKAYAYFRGENYPIDYNACGNNQRQALEEIFKEQFKAYTLKNENNELVNVDGLMIGECIIKAKEMYTKIGFDIDLLDELDIHRTQSLNPSSHHNPQSNFYKLELKRTFEIIRLLQEYKIVQLIKKDNNITFSVNCEDGFIYN
;
A
#
# COMPACT_ATOMS: atom_id res chain seq x y z
N ARG A 1 25.73 -23.44 -1.83
CA ARG A 1 26.33 -24.78 -1.68
C ARG A 1 25.59 -25.53 -0.57
N TYR A 2 25.19 -26.75 -0.84
CA TYR A 2 24.53 -27.62 0.11
C TYR A 2 25.46 -28.75 0.55
N THR A 3 25.67 -28.90 1.84
CA THR A 3 26.38 -30.04 2.42
C THR A 3 25.34 -30.90 3.16
N PRO A 4 25.13 -32.16 2.76
CA PRO A 4 24.13 -33.03 3.38
C PRO A 4 24.53 -33.34 4.85
N ALA A 5 23.51 -33.71 5.62
CA ALA A 5 23.74 -34.17 6.98
C ALA A 5 24.67 -35.40 7.00
N ILE A 6 25.63 -35.40 7.84
CA ILE A 6 26.53 -36.55 8.04
C ILE A 6 26.04 -37.26 9.30
N TYR A 7 25.66 -38.53 9.13
CA TYR A 7 25.32 -39.42 10.24
C TYR A 7 26.55 -40.30 10.49
N ASN A 8 27.20 -40.17 11.63
CA ASN A 8 28.24 -41.09 12.01
C ASN A 8 27.60 -42.44 12.37
N ASP A 9 28.03 -43.49 11.72
CA ASP A 9 27.64 -44.86 12.01
C ASP A 9 28.03 -45.25 13.42
N PHE A 10 27.30 -46.20 13.99
CA PHE A 10 27.59 -46.75 15.30
C PHE A 10 29.02 -47.37 15.28
N LYS A 11 29.86 -47.00 16.27
CA LYS A 11 31.07 -47.74 16.51
C LYS A 11 30.68 -49.10 17.12
N TYR A 12 30.95 -50.16 16.42
CA TYR A 12 30.77 -51.53 16.92
C TYR A 12 32.05 -51.95 17.66
N GLY A 13 31.88 -52.53 18.85
CA GLY A 13 32.98 -53.17 19.55
C GLY A 13 33.44 -54.44 18.86
N ASN A 14 34.56 -55.01 19.29
CA ASN A 14 35.09 -56.26 18.77
C ASN A 14 34.12 -57.48 18.96
N ASP A 15 33.08 -57.29 19.76
CA ASP A 15 31.99 -58.25 20.02
C ASP A 15 30.81 -58.05 19.07
N GLY A 16 30.91 -57.18 18.08
CA GLY A 16 29.84 -56.86 17.11
C GLY A 16 28.67 -56.11 17.69
N LYS A 17 28.74 -55.67 18.98
CA LYS A 17 27.64 -54.89 19.61
C LYS A 17 27.93 -53.41 19.52
N PRO A 18 26.87 -52.59 19.37
CA PRO A 18 27.05 -51.14 19.31
C PRO A 18 27.51 -50.63 20.68
N HIS A 19 28.75 -50.16 20.74
CA HIS A 19 29.35 -49.51 21.92
C HIS A 19 29.14 -47.99 21.85
N GLY A 20 28.29 -47.52 22.71
CA GLY A 20 28.12 -46.09 22.99
C GLY A 20 27.20 -45.35 22.04
N ARG A 21 26.32 -44.51 22.61
CA ARG A 21 25.45 -43.56 21.92
C ARG A 21 26.23 -42.28 21.54
N THR A 22 27.17 -42.38 20.62
CA THR A 22 27.77 -41.15 20.01
C THR A 22 27.17 -40.95 18.62
N ARG A 23 25.91 -40.53 18.57
CA ARG A 23 25.36 -39.89 17.36
C ARG A 23 25.92 -38.48 17.26
N ALA A 24 27.09 -38.32 16.68
CA ALA A 24 27.48 -37.03 16.17
C ALA A 24 26.77 -36.83 14.82
N THR A 25 25.60 -36.26 14.84
CA THR A 25 24.92 -35.83 13.63
C THR A 25 25.41 -34.44 13.32
N LYS A 26 26.14 -34.25 12.22
CA LYS A 26 26.37 -32.92 11.67
C LYS A 26 25.10 -32.53 10.91
N ALA A 27 24.47 -31.45 11.35
CA ALA A 27 23.27 -30.93 10.66
C ALA A 27 23.62 -30.58 9.20
N PRO A 28 22.66 -30.65 8.27
CA PRO A 28 22.88 -30.19 6.91
C PRO A 28 23.23 -28.70 6.93
N GLU A 29 24.25 -28.34 6.17
CA GLU A 29 24.72 -26.97 6.11
C GLU A 29 24.40 -26.37 4.72
N ILE A 30 23.76 -25.21 4.72
CA ILE A 30 23.50 -24.44 3.51
C ILE A 30 24.38 -23.19 3.56
N GLU A 31 25.40 -23.16 2.71
CA GLU A 31 26.22 -21.97 2.52
C GLU A 31 25.63 -21.11 1.42
N LEU A 32 25.26 -19.87 1.76
CA LEU A 32 24.83 -18.88 0.79
C LEU A 32 26.05 -18.14 0.26
N ILE A 33 26.32 -18.31 -1.05
CA ILE A 33 27.40 -17.61 -1.73
C ILE A 33 26.75 -16.44 -2.48
N VAL A 34 27.21 -15.23 -2.19
CA VAL A 34 26.81 -14.01 -2.91
C VAL A 34 27.93 -13.62 -3.85
N GLU A 35 27.62 -13.57 -5.14
CA GLU A 35 28.54 -13.13 -6.18
C GLU A 35 27.98 -11.86 -6.84
N LEU A 36 28.84 -10.86 -7.06
CA LEU A 36 28.47 -9.68 -7.81
C LEU A 36 28.82 -9.88 -9.28
N PRO A 37 27.96 -9.48 -10.21
CA PRO A 37 28.32 -9.46 -11.62
C PRO A 37 29.49 -8.50 -11.84
N ASN A 38 30.36 -8.83 -12.79
CA ASN A 38 31.58 -8.09 -13.13
C ASN A 38 31.36 -6.57 -13.15
N VAL A 39 31.92 -5.86 -12.16
CA VAL A 39 31.97 -4.42 -12.12
C VAL A 39 33.44 -4.01 -12.21
N GLY A 40 33.84 -3.36 -13.31
CA GLY A 40 35.15 -2.73 -13.45
C GLY A 40 36.34 -3.68 -13.62
N GLY A 41 36.15 -4.88 -14.22
CA GLY A 41 37.29 -5.75 -14.61
C GLY A 41 37.85 -6.63 -13.48
N ILE A 42 37.19 -6.71 -12.32
CA ILE A 42 37.58 -7.58 -11.21
C ILE A 42 37.04 -8.99 -11.45
N THR A 43 37.93 -9.99 -11.51
CA THR A 43 37.61 -11.37 -11.89
C THR A 43 37.10 -12.27 -10.76
N SER A 44 37.07 -11.82 -9.51
CA SER A 44 36.54 -12.60 -8.38
C SER A 44 35.53 -11.79 -7.62
N ASN A 45 34.26 -12.16 -7.75
CA ASN A 45 33.12 -11.40 -7.26
C ASN A 45 32.43 -12.08 -6.06
N LYS A 46 33.09 -13.08 -5.46
CA LYS A 46 32.57 -13.75 -4.26
C LYS A 46 32.72 -12.84 -3.06
N ILE A 47 31.60 -12.52 -2.42
CA ILE A 47 31.59 -11.76 -1.19
C ILE A 47 31.72 -12.74 -0.02
N GLU A 48 32.89 -12.74 0.67
CA GLU A 48 33.11 -13.62 1.80
C GLU A 48 32.24 -13.30 3.01
N ARG A 49 31.94 -12.00 3.23
CA ARG A 49 31.11 -11.53 4.35
C ARG A 49 29.97 -10.64 3.84
N PRO A 50 28.84 -11.23 3.34
CA PRO A 50 27.74 -10.46 2.77
C PRO A 50 27.18 -9.40 3.72
N HIS A 51 27.08 -9.70 5.02
CA HIS A 51 26.57 -8.79 6.05
C HIS A 51 27.47 -7.57 6.31
N SER A 52 28.76 -7.63 5.95
CA SER A 52 29.66 -6.48 6.08
C SER A 52 29.68 -5.60 4.83
N TYR A 53 29.26 -6.15 3.70
CA TYR A 53 29.29 -5.48 2.39
C TYR A 53 27.92 -4.98 1.94
N LEU A 54 26.86 -5.76 2.22
CA LEU A 54 25.50 -5.42 1.83
C LEU A 54 24.81 -4.69 2.98
N ASN A 55 24.04 -3.66 2.63
CA ASN A 55 23.16 -3.02 3.61
C ASN A 55 22.00 -3.95 3.99
N GLU A 56 21.31 -3.63 5.08
CA GLU A 56 20.21 -4.42 5.64
C GLU A 56 19.09 -4.66 4.63
N ALA A 57 18.74 -3.66 3.80
CA ALA A 57 17.71 -3.77 2.76
C ALA A 57 18.05 -4.84 1.72
N ARG A 58 19.32 -4.93 1.27
CA ARG A 58 19.77 -5.94 0.32
C ARG A 58 19.80 -7.34 0.93
N LEU A 59 20.23 -7.46 2.18
CA LEU A 59 20.19 -8.74 2.90
C LEU A 59 18.76 -9.23 3.07
N SER A 60 17.85 -8.36 3.44
CA SER A 60 16.42 -8.67 3.55
C SER A 60 15.82 -9.08 2.20
N ALA A 61 16.16 -8.39 1.12
CA ALA A 61 15.71 -8.75 -0.23
C ALA A 61 16.19 -10.16 -0.65
N ILE A 62 17.45 -10.51 -0.34
CA ILE A 62 18.00 -11.86 -0.59
C ILE A 62 17.24 -12.90 0.25
N ALA A 63 17.02 -12.65 1.53
CA ALA A 63 16.30 -13.57 2.41
C ALA A 63 14.87 -13.81 1.94
N ILE A 64 14.18 -12.77 1.51
CA ILE A 64 12.83 -12.84 0.92
C ILE A 64 12.83 -13.65 -0.38
N ALA A 65 13.80 -13.40 -1.27
CA ALA A 65 13.92 -14.12 -2.54
C ALA A 65 14.13 -15.63 -2.31
N ILE A 66 14.98 -16.01 -1.35
CA ILE A 66 15.20 -17.41 -0.96
C ILE A 66 13.91 -18.04 -0.43
N ARG A 67 13.17 -17.33 0.45
CA ARG A 67 11.90 -17.82 0.97
C ARG A 67 10.89 -18.07 -0.14
N PHE A 68 10.76 -17.16 -1.09
CA PHE A 68 9.86 -17.34 -2.22
C PHE A 68 10.29 -18.46 -3.17
N ALA A 69 11.60 -18.65 -3.39
CA ALA A 69 12.10 -19.78 -4.14
C ALA A 69 11.73 -21.13 -3.47
N ILE A 70 11.91 -21.23 -2.16
CA ILE A 70 11.53 -22.43 -1.40
C ILE A 70 10.01 -22.67 -1.46
N LEU A 71 9.19 -21.64 -1.33
CA LEU A 71 7.73 -21.75 -1.44
C LEU A 71 7.29 -22.24 -2.81
N LYS A 72 7.98 -21.81 -3.87
CA LYS A 72 7.69 -22.28 -5.24
C LYS A 72 7.98 -23.76 -5.41
N GLU A 73 9.11 -24.25 -4.86
CA GLU A 73 9.54 -25.65 -4.99
C GLU A 73 8.73 -26.60 -4.06
N ARG A 74 8.25 -26.09 -2.92
CA ARG A 74 7.51 -26.88 -1.92
C ARG A 74 6.00 -26.72 -2.01
N TYR A 75 5.48 -26.38 -3.17
CA TYR A 75 4.05 -26.24 -3.37
C TYR A 75 3.36 -27.62 -3.29
N ILE A 76 2.51 -27.79 -2.28
CA ILE A 76 1.71 -29.03 -2.07
C ILE A 76 0.25 -28.66 -2.31
N ASP A 77 -0.42 -29.33 -3.25
CA ASP A 77 -1.78 -28.97 -3.65
C ASP A 77 -2.83 -29.19 -2.55
N ASP A 78 -2.68 -30.21 -1.73
CA ASP A 78 -3.68 -30.63 -0.73
C ASP A 78 -3.50 -29.97 0.65
N ALA A 79 -2.51 -29.09 0.84
CA ALA A 79 -2.26 -28.41 2.10
C ALA A 79 -2.95 -27.03 2.15
N PRO A 80 -3.35 -26.54 3.35
CA PRO A 80 -3.79 -25.16 3.53
C PRO A 80 -2.73 -24.18 3.05
N LYS A 81 -3.11 -23.26 2.16
CA LYS A 81 -2.18 -22.34 1.51
C LYS A 81 -2.34 -20.95 2.13
N ILE A 82 -1.71 -20.76 3.27
CA ILE A 82 -1.71 -19.47 3.98
C ILE A 82 -0.30 -18.88 3.94
N MET A 83 -0.21 -17.62 3.55
CA MET A 83 1.04 -16.85 3.58
C MET A 83 0.84 -15.62 4.45
N VAL A 84 1.60 -15.54 5.53
CA VAL A 84 1.60 -14.39 6.45
C VAL A 84 2.84 -13.54 6.17
N LEU A 85 2.63 -12.27 5.91
CA LEU A 85 3.65 -11.25 5.72
C LEU A 85 3.52 -10.26 6.87
N ASP A 86 4.34 -10.45 7.90
CA ASP A 86 4.35 -9.63 9.10
C ASP A 86 5.53 -8.67 9.04
N ASP A 87 5.23 -7.40 8.83
CA ASP A 87 6.22 -6.31 8.69
C ASP A 87 7.43 -6.62 7.77
N LEU A 88 7.27 -7.62 6.92
CA LEU A 88 8.36 -8.20 6.12
C LEU A 88 9.08 -7.19 5.23
N LEU A 89 8.39 -6.13 4.82
CA LEU A 89 8.89 -5.18 3.82
C LEU A 89 9.44 -3.89 4.44
N LEU A 90 9.40 -3.74 5.76
CA LEU A 90 9.82 -2.50 6.44
C LEU A 90 11.30 -2.19 6.28
N SER A 91 12.16 -3.21 6.19
CA SER A 91 13.61 -3.05 5.98
C SER A 91 13.96 -2.61 4.54
N LEU A 92 13.02 -2.68 3.60
CA LEU A 92 13.22 -2.26 2.22
C LEU A 92 12.87 -0.77 2.04
N ASP A 93 13.53 -0.11 1.10
CA ASP A 93 13.12 1.22 0.66
C ASP A 93 11.75 1.20 -0.05
N LEU A 94 11.08 2.35 -0.14
CA LEU A 94 9.72 2.47 -0.66
C LEU A 94 9.56 1.94 -2.10
N GLY A 95 10.57 2.16 -2.96
CA GLY A 95 10.54 1.69 -4.35
C GLY A 95 10.58 0.16 -4.43
N ASN A 96 11.45 -0.45 -3.66
CA ASN A 96 11.59 -1.89 -3.59
C ASN A 96 10.38 -2.56 -2.92
N ARG A 97 9.76 -1.92 -1.90
CA ARG A 97 8.50 -2.40 -1.30
C ARG A 97 7.38 -2.50 -2.34
N SER A 98 7.19 -1.45 -3.14
CA SER A 98 6.16 -1.43 -4.20
C SER A 98 6.41 -2.48 -5.27
N ALA A 99 7.65 -2.66 -5.72
CA ALA A 99 8.01 -3.67 -6.72
C ALA A 99 7.76 -5.09 -6.18
N LEU A 100 8.17 -5.36 -4.95
CA LEU A 100 7.97 -6.67 -4.33
C LEU A 100 6.50 -6.95 -4.06
N LEU A 101 5.74 -5.96 -3.61
CA LEU A 101 4.29 -6.08 -3.42
C LEU A 101 3.58 -6.48 -4.71
N LYS A 102 3.92 -5.87 -5.86
CA LYS A 102 3.39 -6.25 -7.17
C LYS A 102 3.69 -7.72 -7.51
N ILE A 103 4.91 -8.17 -7.22
CA ILE A 103 5.31 -9.58 -7.43
C ILE A 103 4.48 -10.51 -6.55
N ILE A 104 4.29 -10.17 -5.27
CA ILE A 104 3.51 -10.96 -4.32
C ILE A 104 2.04 -11.04 -4.78
N LEU A 105 1.42 -9.93 -5.06
CA LEU A 105 0.01 -9.90 -5.49
C LEU A 105 -0.19 -10.66 -6.79
N LYS A 106 0.70 -10.48 -7.78
CA LYS A 106 0.58 -11.15 -9.08
C LYS A 106 0.78 -12.66 -9.02
N ASN A 107 1.78 -13.14 -8.24
CA ASN A 107 2.22 -14.53 -8.33
C ASN A 107 1.67 -15.42 -7.21
N TYR A 108 1.26 -14.82 -6.08
CA TYR A 108 0.89 -15.59 -4.88
C TYR A 108 -0.56 -15.38 -4.44
N ALA A 109 -1.20 -14.22 -4.72
CA ALA A 109 -2.56 -13.95 -4.26
C ALA A 109 -3.60 -14.93 -4.82
N SER A 110 -3.40 -15.48 -6.01
CA SER A 110 -4.27 -16.51 -6.60
C SER A 110 -4.06 -17.91 -6.04
N ARG A 111 -2.93 -18.15 -5.36
CA ARG A 111 -2.50 -19.47 -4.88
C ARG A 111 -2.55 -19.61 -3.36
N TYR A 112 -2.44 -18.51 -2.63
CA TYR A 112 -2.35 -18.44 -1.19
C TYR A 112 -3.41 -17.49 -0.63
N GLN A 113 -3.96 -17.81 0.51
CA GLN A 113 -4.62 -16.83 1.36
C GLN A 113 -3.53 -15.93 1.94
N LEU A 114 -3.45 -14.69 1.46
CA LEU A 114 -2.46 -13.72 1.95
C LEU A 114 -3.00 -13.02 3.20
N ILE A 115 -2.14 -12.95 4.22
CA ILE A 115 -2.37 -12.13 5.43
C ILE A 115 -1.20 -11.16 5.49
N ILE A 116 -1.47 -9.87 5.28
CA ILE A 116 -0.46 -8.82 5.32
C ILE A 116 -0.69 -8.01 6.60
N LEU A 117 0.28 -8.03 7.50
CA LEU A 117 0.27 -7.27 8.74
C LEU A 117 1.32 -6.16 8.62
N THR A 118 0.96 -4.95 9.00
CA THR A 118 1.88 -3.82 9.04
C THR A 118 1.41 -2.75 10.02
N HIS A 119 2.36 -2.10 10.66
CA HIS A 119 2.14 -0.88 11.44
C HIS A 119 2.54 0.39 10.66
N ASP A 120 3.11 0.25 9.47
CA ASP A 120 3.50 1.36 8.59
C ASP A 120 2.30 1.82 7.74
N ARG A 121 1.79 3.01 8.02
CA ARG A 121 0.65 3.59 7.31
C ARG A 121 0.95 3.82 5.82
N VAL A 122 2.16 4.23 5.48
CA VAL A 122 2.56 4.47 4.08
C VAL A 122 2.55 3.17 3.28
N PHE A 123 3.04 2.09 3.90
CA PHE A 123 2.98 0.78 3.27
C PHE A 123 1.54 0.25 3.17
N PHE A 124 0.72 0.42 4.21
CA PHE A 124 -0.71 0.07 4.17
C PHE A 124 -1.44 0.76 3.00
N ASP A 125 -1.27 2.07 2.86
CA ASP A 125 -1.87 2.84 1.76
C ASP A 125 -1.33 2.39 0.39
N SER A 126 -0.04 2.01 0.33
CA SER A 126 0.54 1.41 -0.89
C SER A 126 -0.11 0.07 -1.23
N VAL A 127 -0.39 -0.79 -0.25
CA VAL A 127 -1.13 -2.06 -0.49
C VAL A 127 -2.50 -1.77 -1.07
N LEU A 128 -3.27 -0.84 -0.47
CA LEU A 128 -4.59 -0.47 -0.96
C LEU A 128 -4.57 0.01 -2.42
N LYS A 129 -3.58 0.84 -2.79
CA LYS A 129 -3.42 1.35 -4.16
C LYS A 129 -3.06 0.27 -5.20
N HIS A 130 -2.46 -0.84 -4.76
CA HIS A 130 -2.12 -1.94 -5.66
C HIS A 130 -3.24 -2.97 -5.82
N LEU A 131 -4.27 -2.90 -4.97
CA LEU A 131 -5.45 -3.75 -5.09
C LEU A 131 -6.47 -3.11 -6.02
N PRO A 132 -6.92 -3.80 -7.08
CA PRO A 132 -8.00 -3.31 -7.93
C PRO A 132 -9.26 -3.04 -7.10
N GLU A 133 -9.97 -1.93 -7.37
CA GLU A 133 -11.18 -1.55 -6.62
C GLU A 133 -12.22 -2.67 -6.54
N ASN A 134 -12.42 -3.40 -7.64
CA ASN A 134 -13.36 -4.51 -7.69
C ASN A 134 -12.93 -5.69 -6.83
N GLU A 135 -11.62 -5.89 -6.64
CA GLU A 135 -11.07 -6.97 -5.81
C GLU A 135 -11.01 -6.58 -4.35
N GLN A 136 -10.78 -5.31 -4.01
CA GLN A 136 -10.79 -4.82 -2.63
C GLN A 136 -12.09 -5.18 -1.92
N LYS A 137 -13.22 -5.04 -2.59
CA LYS A 137 -14.54 -5.31 -2.00
C LYS A 137 -14.90 -6.79 -1.92
N ARG A 138 -14.35 -7.63 -2.81
CA ARG A 138 -14.77 -9.03 -2.95
C ARG A 138 -13.80 -10.02 -2.31
N ASN A 139 -12.50 -9.80 -2.48
CA ASN A 139 -11.47 -10.79 -2.17
C ASN A 139 -10.59 -10.39 -0.99
N TRP A 140 -10.63 -9.13 -0.55
CA TRP A 140 -9.79 -8.64 0.53
C TRP A 140 -10.63 -8.14 1.71
N ARG A 141 -10.23 -8.55 2.90
CA ARG A 141 -10.76 -8.02 4.14
C ARG A 141 -9.71 -7.11 4.76
N ILE A 142 -10.01 -5.81 4.79
CA ILE A 142 -9.10 -4.80 5.30
C ILE A 142 -9.52 -4.46 6.72
N LEU A 143 -8.59 -4.61 7.66
CA LEU A 143 -8.82 -4.47 9.08
C LEU A 143 -7.83 -3.48 9.68
N GLU A 144 -8.26 -2.75 10.69
CA GLU A 144 -7.40 -1.96 11.56
C GLU A 144 -7.48 -2.51 12.98
N MET A 145 -6.34 -2.53 13.68
CA MET A 145 -6.26 -2.98 15.07
C MET A 145 -5.78 -1.83 15.95
N TYR A 146 -6.52 -1.58 16.99
CA TYR A 146 -6.23 -0.54 18.00
C TYR A 146 -6.15 -1.16 19.39
N GLU A 147 -5.39 -0.53 20.25
CA GLU A 147 -5.46 -0.78 21.67
C GLU A 147 -6.64 0.02 22.26
N THR A 148 -7.48 -0.62 23.04
CA THR A 148 -8.59 0.01 23.76
C THR A 148 -8.57 -0.42 25.21
N GLU A 149 -9.20 0.35 26.08
CA GLU A 149 -9.33 0.04 27.50
C GLU A 149 -10.65 -0.72 27.77
N ASN A 150 -10.55 -1.77 28.57
CA ASN A 150 -11.69 -2.47 29.11
C ASN A 150 -11.50 -2.60 30.63
N GLY A 151 -12.04 -1.64 31.39
CA GLY A 151 -11.69 -1.41 32.78
C GLY A 151 -10.21 -1.01 32.88
N ASP A 152 -9.46 -1.65 33.76
CA ASP A 152 -8.02 -1.39 33.97
C ASP A 152 -7.09 -2.14 33.00
N LYS A 153 -7.65 -2.84 32.00
CA LYS A 153 -6.88 -3.66 31.08
C LYS A 153 -6.91 -3.10 29.67
N LYS A 154 -5.74 -3.06 29.05
CA LYS A 154 -5.60 -2.77 27.62
C LYS A 154 -5.87 -4.04 26.83
N VAL A 155 -6.78 -3.95 25.87
CA VAL A 155 -7.18 -5.07 25.01
C VAL A 155 -7.15 -4.65 23.54
N PRO A 156 -6.76 -5.56 22.61
CA PRO A 156 -6.80 -5.26 21.19
C PRO A 156 -8.25 -5.21 20.69
N LYS A 157 -8.58 -4.21 19.90
CA LYS A 157 -9.85 -4.08 19.19
C LYS A 157 -9.59 -4.10 17.70
N VAL A 158 -10.20 -5.06 17.00
CA VAL A 158 -10.11 -5.16 15.53
C VAL A 158 -11.39 -4.58 14.93
N VAL A 159 -11.22 -3.68 13.97
CA VAL A 159 -12.33 -3.04 13.24
C VAL A 159 -12.10 -3.14 11.74
N THR A 160 -13.18 -3.14 10.96
CA THR A 160 -13.07 -3.06 9.51
C THR A 160 -12.61 -1.66 9.11
N TYR A 161 -11.60 -1.59 8.25
CA TYR A 161 -11.13 -0.32 7.68
C TYR A 161 -12.27 0.42 6.97
N GLN A 162 -12.34 1.70 7.20
CA GLN A 162 -13.26 2.61 6.54
C GLN A 162 -12.47 3.70 5.83
N SER A 163 -12.76 3.92 4.54
CA SER A 163 -12.21 5.06 3.81
C SER A 163 -12.63 6.38 4.48
N PRO A 164 -11.90 7.49 4.25
CA PRO A 164 -12.28 8.80 4.76
C PRO A 164 -13.72 9.15 4.43
N LEU A 165 -14.18 8.87 3.20
CA LEU A 165 -15.58 9.12 2.81
C LEU A 165 -16.57 8.28 3.61
N SER A 166 -16.28 7.00 3.85
CA SER A 166 -17.13 6.13 4.67
C SER A 166 -17.18 6.58 6.13
N LYS A 167 -16.04 7.03 6.69
CA LYS A 167 -15.97 7.62 8.04
C LYS A 167 -16.79 8.92 8.12
N ALA A 168 -16.71 9.78 7.09
CA ALA A 168 -17.51 11.00 7.03
C ALA A 168 -19.01 10.69 7.09
N TYR A 169 -19.50 9.72 6.31
CA TYR A 169 -20.89 9.28 6.37
C TYR A 169 -21.29 8.73 7.75
N ALA A 170 -20.42 7.93 8.36
CA ALA A 170 -20.68 7.36 9.68
C ALA A 170 -20.82 8.45 10.76
N TYR A 171 -19.93 9.45 10.78
CA TYR A 171 -20.06 10.61 11.68
C TYR A 171 -21.28 11.48 11.37
N PHE A 172 -21.63 11.66 10.11
CA PHE A 172 -22.80 12.44 9.70
C PHE A 172 -24.13 11.81 10.15
N ARG A 173 -24.21 10.47 10.09
CA ARG A 173 -25.43 9.71 10.41
C ARG A 173 -25.48 9.22 11.86
N GLY A 174 -24.37 9.25 12.57
CA GLY A 174 -24.28 8.63 13.90
C GLY A 174 -24.17 7.09 13.84
N GLU A 175 -23.66 6.55 12.73
CA GLU A 175 -23.46 5.11 12.53
C GLU A 175 -22.07 4.72 13.08
N ASN A 176 -22.01 3.81 14.05
CA ASN A 176 -20.80 3.36 14.76
C ASN A 176 -20.08 4.42 15.61
N TYR A 177 -20.41 5.71 15.47
CA TYR A 177 -19.87 6.84 16.20
C TYR A 177 -21.00 7.79 16.58
N PRO A 178 -20.87 8.59 17.66
CA PRO A 178 -21.77 9.72 17.88
C PRO A 178 -21.74 10.67 16.70
N ILE A 179 -22.83 11.37 16.43
CA ILE A 179 -22.87 12.42 15.41
C ILE A 179 -21.79 13.46 15.75
N ASP A 180 -20.85 13.66 14.82
CA ASP A 180 -19.78 14.64 14.93
C ASP A 180 -19.56 15.31 13.58
N TYR A 181 -20.06 16.52 13.43
CA TYR A 181 -19.95 17.27 12.19
C TYR A 181 -18.52 17.77 11.92
N ASN A 182 -17.72 18.01 12.96
CA ASN A 182 -16.31 18.36 12.81
C ASN A 182 -15.52 17.17 12.21
N ALA A 183 -15.67 16.00 12.82
CA ALA A 183 -15.07 14.78 12.31
C ALA A 183 -15.57 14.45 10.90
N CYS A 184 -16.86 14.68 10.61
CA CYS A 184 -17.42 14.53 9.28
C CYS A 184 -16.71 15.44 8.26
N GLY A 185 -16.64 16.74 8.51
CA GLY A 185 -16.01 17.72 7.61
C GLY A 185 -14.52 17.43 7.38
N ASN A 186 -13.79 17.06 8.42
CA ASN A 186 -12.37 16.68 8.29
C ASN A 186 -12.19 15.42 7.41
N ASN A 187 -13.05 14.42 7.57
CA ASN A 187 -13.00 13.22 6.73
C ASN A 187 -13.46 13.49 5.29
N GLN A 188 -14.42 14.39 5.06
CA GLN A 188 -14.78 14.86 3.71
C GLN A 188 -13.59 15.55 3.02
N ARG A 189 -12.87 16.40 3.74
CA ARG A 189 -11.66 17.04 3.25
C ARG A 189 -10.61 16.02 2.82
N GLN A 190 -10.35 15.01 3.65
CA GLN A 190 -9.41 13.93 3.32
C GLN A 190 -9.84 13.16 2.08
N ALA A 191 -11.14 12.85 1.96
CA ALA A 191 -11.69 12.17 0.78
C ALA A 191 -11.51 12.99 -0.50
N LEU A 192 -11.72 14.30 -0.44
CA LEU A 192 -11.48 15.22 -1.57
C LEU A 192 -10.01 15.27 -1.97
N GLU A 193 -9.10 15.37 -1.00
CA GLU A 193 -7.66 15.32 -1.27
C GLU A 193 -7.24 14.00 -1.96
N GLU A 194 -7.79 12.88 -1.54
CA GLU A 194 -7.54 11.57 -2.20
C GLU A 194 -8.03 11.57 -3.65
N ILE A 195 -9.26 12.04 -3.90
CA ILE A 195 -9.84 12.11 -5.26
C ILE A 195 -8.97 12.95 -6.19
N PHE A 196 -8.61 14.16 -5.77
CA PHE A 196 -7.77 15.03 -6.59
C PHE A 196 -6.37 14.45 -6.83
N LYS A 197 -5.74 13.89 -5.80
CA LYS A 197 -4.42 13.27 -5.94
C LYS A 197 -4.43 12.07 -6.88
N GLU A 198 -5.51 11.28 -6.89
CA GLU A 198 -5.68 10.20 -7.86
C GLU A 198 -5.85 10.73 -9.29
N GLN A 199 -6.67 11.75 -9.47
CA GLN A 199 -6.84 12.41 -10.76
C GLN A 199 -5.51 13.00 -11.26
N PHE A 200 -4.76 13.69 -10.40
CA PHE A 200 -3.49 14.33 -10.78
C PHE A 200 -2.37 13.33 -11.07
N LYS A 201 -2.38 12.13 -10.49
CA LYS A 201 -1.39 11.09 -10.83
C LYS A 201 -1.49 10.58 -12.25
N ALA A 202 -2.65 10.74 -12.87
CA ALA A 202 -2.84 10.47 -14.30
C ALA A 202 -2.18 11.56 -15.18
N TYR A 203 -1.82 12.72 -14.62
CA TYR A 203 -1.18 13.82 -15.32
C TYR A 203 0.22 14.06 -14.78
N THR A 204 1.14 14.37 -15.66
CA THR A 204 2.44 14.89 -15.30
C THR A 204 2.29 16.38 -15.01
N LEU A 205 1.86 16.72 -13.79
CA LEU A 205 1.78 18.12 -13.38
C LEU A 205 3.18 18.69 -13.26
N LYS A 206 3.41 19.82 -13.91
CA LYS A 206 4.64 20.60 -13.83
C LYS A 206 4.36 21.96 -13.20
N ASN A 207 5.31 22.46 -12.41
CA ASN A 207 5.28 23.81 -11.90
C ASN A 207 5.73 24.83 -12.97
N GLU A 208 5.75 26.11 -12.62
CA GLU A 208 6.19 27.19 -13.50
C GLU A 208 7.64 27.03 -14.01
N ASN A 209 8.48 26.34 -13.26
CA ASN A 209 9.87 26.01 -13.61
C ASN A 209 9.98 24.72 -14.46
N ASN A 210 8.86 24.14 -14.92
CA ASN A 210 8.80 22.89 -15.67
C ASN A 210 9.25 21.65 -14.89
N GLU A 211 9.29 21.71 -13.55
CA GLU A 211 9.59 20.61 -12.64
C GLU A 211 8.32 19.83 -12.26
N LEU A 212 8.48 18.54 -11.99
CA LEU A 212 7.36 17.69 -11.55
C LEU A 212 6.85 18.12 -10.16
N VAL A 213 5.55 18.36 -10.05
CA VAL A 213 4.91 18.69 -8.78
C VAL A 213 4.75 17.42 -7.94
N ASN A 214 5.15 17.50 -6.68
CA ASN A 214 4.83 16.45 -5.70
C ASN A 214 3.35 16.48 -5.36
N VAL A 215 2.55 15.67 -6.06
CA VAL A 215 1.10 15.59 -5.90
C VAL A 215 0.70 15.15 -4.50
N ASP A 216 1.45 14.24 -3.88
CA ASP A 216 1.11 13.69 -2.56
C ASP A 216 1.22 14.75 -1.44
N GLY A 217 2.04 15.79 -1.62
CA GLY A 217 2.19 16.91 -0.69
C GLY A 217 1.14 18.01 -0.81
N LEU A 218 0.28 17.99 -1.85
CA LEU A 218 -0.70 19.05 -2.06
C LEU A 218 -1.81 19.03 -1.01
N MET A 219 -2.15 20.20 -0.50
CA MET A 219 -3.31 20.43 0.35
C MET A 219 -4.57 20.69 -0.48
N ILE A 220 -5.75 20.57 0.12
CA ILE A 220 -7.04 20.70 -0.58
C ILE A 220 -7.16 22.02 -1.38
N GLY A 221 -6.68 23.13 -0.84
CA GLY A 221 -6.70 24.43 -1.55
C GLY A 221 -5.85 24.42 -2.82
N GLU A 222 -4.64 23.88 -2.76
CA GLU A 222 -3.77 23.71 -3.91
C GLU A 222 -4.34 22.73 -4.92
N CYS A 223 -4.99 21.66 -4.42
CA CYS A 223 -5.69 20.70 -5.28
C CYS A 223 -6.80 21.40 -6.10
N ILE A 224 -7.62 22.24 -5.46
CA ILE A 224 -8.70 22.95 -6.13
C ILE A 224 -8.15 23.91 -7.20
N ILE A 225 -7.11 24.69 -6.88
CA ILE A 225 -6.47 25.60 -7.82
C ILE A 225 -5.97 24.85 -9.06
N LYS A 226 -5.23 23.76 -8.85
CA LYS A 226 -4.69 22.96 -9.96
C LYS A 226 -5.78 22.26 -10.75
N ALA A 227 -6.86 21.82 -10.10
CA ALA A 227 -8.00 21.26 -10.78
C ALA A 227 -8.69 22.31 -11.67
N LYS A 228 -8.89 23.54 -11.18
CA LYS A 228 -9.44 24.64 -11.98
C LYS A 228 -8.58 24.95 -13.20
N GLU A 229 -7.27 25.08 -13.03
CA GLU A 229 -6.33 25.28 -14.13
C GLU A 229 -6.43 24.16 -15.19
N MET A 230 -6.51 22.94 -14.75
CA MET A 230 -6.62 21.77 -15.62
C MET A 230 -7.96 21.73 -16.35
N TYR A 231 -9.07 21.90 -15.62
CA TYR A 231 -10.41 21.87 -16.18
C TYR A 231 -10.64 22.98 -17.20
N THR A 232 -10.16 24.21 -16.91
CA THR A 232 -10.20 25.32 -17.84
C THR A 232 -9.44 25.01 -19.14
N LYS A 233 -8.27 24.37 -19.05
CA LYS A 233 -7.47 24.01 -20.24
C LYS A 233 -8.15 22.99 -21.16
N ILE A 234 -8.99 22.12 -20.61
CA ILE A 234 -9.72 21.10 -21.36
C ILE A 234 -11.17 21.50 -21.66
N GLY A 235 -11.56 22.74 -21.32
CA GLY A 235 -12.89 23.27 -21.62
C GLY A 235 -14.01 22.80 -20.69
N PHE A 236 -13.68 22.22 -19.53
CA PHE A 236 -14.68 21.86 -18.54
C PHE A 236 -15.13 23.06 -17.71
N ASP A 237 -16.39 23.00 -17.26
CA ASP A 237 -16.94 23.94 -16.32
C ASP A 237 -16.29 23.83 -14.94
N ILE A 238 -15.96 24.98 -14.36
CA ILE A 238 -15.31 25.09 -13.04
C ILE A 238 -16.26 25.50 -11.91
N ASP A 239 -17.55 25.71 -12.20
CA ASP A 239 -18.54 26.19 -11.22
C ASP A 239 -18.59 25.27 -9.98
N LEU A 240 -18.51 23.95 -10.19
CA LEU A 240 -18.46 22.97 -9.11
C LEU A 240 -17.24 23.13 -8.23
N LEU A 241 -16.08 23.50 -8.80
CA LEU A 241 -14.84 23.74 -8.07
C LEU A 241 -14.86 25.08 -7.34
N ASP A 242 -15.56 26.07 -7.91
CA ASP A 242 -15.77 27.37 -7.25
C ASP A 242 -16.67 27.19 -6.02
N GLU A 243 -17.76 26.44 -6.15
CA GLU A 243 -18.62 26.06 -5.02
C GLU A 243 -17.82 25.28 -3.96
N LEU A 244 -17.01 24.31 -4.37
CA LEU A 244 -16.16 23.55 -3.45
C LEU A 244 -15.16 24.43 -2.69
N ASP A 245 -14.60 25.45 -3.32
CA ASP A 245 -13.66 26.36 -2.67
C ASP A 245 -14.34 27.21 -1.59
N ILE A 246 -15.60 27.59 -1.80
CA ILE A 246 -16.44 28.22 -0.77
C ILE A 246 -16.64 27.25 0.40
N HIS A 247 -17.04 26.01 0.13
CA HIS A 247 -17.21 24.98 1.17
C HIS A 247 -15.91 24.70 1.93
N ARG A 248 -14.78 24.69 1.23
CA ARG A 248 -13.45 24.54 1.84
C ARG A 248 -13.19 25.60 2.90
N THR A 249 -13.45 26.84 2.58
CA THR A 249 -13.17 27.96 3.49
C THR A 249 -14.15 28.05 4.64
N GLN A 250 -15.43 27.77 4.38
CA GLN A 250 -16.51 27.95 5.36
C GLN A 250 -16.69 26.73 6.29
N SER A 251 -16.46 25.52 5.78
CA SER A 251 -16.78 24.29 6.51
C SER A 251 -15.57 23.36 6.71
N LEU A 252 -14.82 23.02 5.64
CA LEU A 252 -13.81 21.98 5.72
C LEU A 252 -12.54 22.40 6.46
N ASN A 253 -12.04 23.63 6.25
CA ASN A 253 -10.88 24.16 6.96
C ASN A 253 -11.16 24.35 8.46
N PRO A 254 -12.28 24.99 8.86
CA PRO A 254 -12.65 25.08 10.26
C PRO A 254 -12.77 23.73 10.97
N SER A 255 -13.23 22.67 10.27
CA SER A 255 -13.32 21.31 10.81
C SER A 255 -11.97 20.69 11.17
N SER A 256 -10.90 21.11 10.50
CA SER A 256 -9.55 20.57 10.75
C SER A 256 -8.79 21.31 11.83
N HIS A 257 -9.27 22.49 12.24
CA HIS A 257 -8.73 23.27 13.34
C HIS A 257 -9.73 23.23 14.50
N HIS A 258 -9.26 22.93 15.69
CA HIS A 258 -10.10 22.85 16.87
C HIS A 258 -10.65 24.25 17.21
N ASN A 259 -11.72 24.65 16.51
CA ASN A 259 -12.42 25.90 16.75
C ASN A 259 -13.78 25.58 17.39
N PRO A 260 -13.92 25.73 18.72
CA PRO A 260 -15.16 25.40 19.42
C PRO A 260 -16.35 26.30 19.04
N GLN A 261 -16.13 27.36 18.26
CA GLN A 261 -17.17 28.28 17.81
C GLN A 261 -17.64 28.03 16.35
N SER A 262 -17.09 27.02 15.66
CA SER A 262 -17.53 26.69 14.32
C SER A 262 -18.89 25.98 14.36
N ASN A 263 -19.95 26.70 14.04
CA ASN A 263 -21.28 26.13 13.83
C ASN A 263 -21.27 25.46 12.45
N PHE A 264 -21.18 24.13 12.44
CA PHE A 264 -21.32 23.36 11.20
C PHE A 264 -22.79 23.17 10.88
N TYR A 265 -23.17 23.61 9.71
CA TYR A 265 -24.53 23.41 9.23
C TYR A 265 -24.60 22.08 8.50
N LYS A 266 -25.55 21.26 8.93
CA LYS A 266 -25.79 19.93 8.33
C LYS A 266 -26.01 19.98 6.82
N LEU A 267 -26.60 21.06 6.31
CA LEU A 267 -26.86 21.23 4.88
C LEU A 267 -25.59 21.39 4.04
N GLU A 268 -24.60 22.12 4.56
CA GLU A 268 -23.31 22.32 3.88
C GLU A 268 -22.52 21.00 3.77
N LEU A 269 -22.48 20.23 4.85
CA LEU A 269 -21.86 18.91 4.84
C LEU A 269 -22.59 17.96 3.87
N LYS A 270 -23.93 18.03 3.83
CA LYS A 270 -24.71 17.25 2.86
C LYS A 270 -24.35 17.64 1.42
N ARG A 271 -24.27 18.93 1.13
CA ARG A 271 -23.89 19.43 -0.19
C ARG A 271 -22.48 19.03 -0.58
N THR A 272 -21.55 19.05 0.39
CA THR A 272 -20.16 18.55 0.17
C THR A 272 -20.15 17.08 -0.24
N PHE A 273 -21.00 16.21 0.32
CA PHE A 273 -21.12 14.83 -0.15
C PHE A 273 -21.58 14.74 -1.61
N GLU A 274 -22.51 15.61 -2.03
CA GLU A 274 -22.97 15.66 -3.42
C GLU A 274 -21.86 16.10 -4.36
N ILE A 275 -21.07 17.12 -3.97
CA ILE A 275 -19.89 17.57 -4.71
C ILE A 275 -18.86 16.43 -4.84
N ILE A 276 -18.56 15.71 -3.73
CA ILE A 276 -17.66 14.57 -3.75
C ILE A 276 -18.13 13.52 -4.75
N ARG A 277 -19.42 13.18 -4.75
CA ARG A 277 -20.00 12.22 -5.68
C ARG A 277 -19.83 12.66 -7.13
N LEU A 278 -20.14 13.92 -7.43
CA LEU A 278 -19.99 14.48 -8.78
C LEU A 278 -18.53 14.44 -9.22
N LEU A 279 -17.58 14.84 -8.37
CA LEU A 279 -16.15 14.78 -8.68
C LEU A 279 -15.65 13.35 -8.93
N GLN A 280 -16.23 12.34 -8.28
CA GLN A 280 -15.91 10.94 -8.55
C GLN A 280 -16.42 10.45 -9.91
N GLU A 281 -17.50 11.04 -10.40
CA GLU A 281 -18.06 10.77 -11.73
C GLU A 281 -17.25 11.43 -12.85
N TYR A 282 -16.52 12.52 -12.56
CA TYR A 282 -15.61 13.20 -13.50
C TYR A 282 -14.33 12.36 -13.76
N LYS A 283 -14.48 11.30 -14.52
CA LYS A 283 -13.32 10.54 -15.05
C LYS A 283 -12.79 11.22 -16.30
N ILE A 284 -12.01 12.27 -16.10
CA ILE A 284 -11.52 13.14 -17.17
C ILE A 284 -10.52 12.43 -18.07
N VAL A 285 -9.67 11.56 -17.50
CA VAL A 285 -8.67 10.83 -18.26
C VAL A 285 -8.62 9.37 -17.84
N GLN A 286 -8.67 8.52 -18.83
CA GLN A 286 -8.35 7.10 -18.67
C GLN A 286 -7.03 6.80 -19.37
N LEU A 287 -6.05 6.32 -18.62
CA LEU A 287 -4.83 5.73 -19.17
C LEU A 287 -5.12 4.29 -19.55
N ILE A 288 -5.08 4.01 -20.85
CA ILE A 288 -5.23 2.65 -21.39
C ILE A 288 -3.87 2.20 -21.87
N LYS A 289 -3.28 1.24 -21.16
CA LYS A 289 -2.07 0.57 -21.62
C LYS A 289 -2.48 -0.62 -22.48
N LYS A 290 -2.19 -0.55 -23.78
CA LYS A 290 -2.38 -1.67 -24.70
C LYS A 290 -1.02 -2.02 -25.30
N ASP A 291 -0.53 -3.21 -24.98
CA ASP A 291 0.81 -3.68 -25.34
C ASP A 291 1.94 -2.73 -24.86
N ASN A 292 2.76 -2.23 -25.77
CA ASN A 292 3.83 -1.26 -25.46
C ASN A 292 3.40 0.21 -25.63
N ASN A 293 2.16 0.45 -26.03
CA ASN A 293 1.63 1.80 -26.24
C ASN A 293 0.77 2.23 -25.05
N ILE A 294 0.98 3.46 -24.62
CA ILE A 294 0.13 4.13 -23.62
C ILE A 294 -0.73 5.10 -24.42
N THR A 295 -2.03 4.82 -24.48
CA THR A 295 -3.03 5.77 -24.99
C THR A 295 -3.77 6.37 -23.81
N PHE A 296 -4.11 7.63 -23.91
CA PHE A 296 -5.00 8.29 -22.95
C PHE A 296 -6.26 8.74 -23.69
N SER A 297 -7.41 8.49 -23.09
CA SER A 297 -8.66 9.05 -23.57
C SER A 297 -9.11 10.15 -22.61
N VAL A 298 -9.54 11.27 -23.16
CA VAL A 298 -10.11 12.38 -22.40
C VAL A 298 -11.62 12.38 -22.66
N ASN A 299 -12.41 12.26 -21.61
CA ASN A 299 -13.84 12.44 -21.70
C ASN A 299 -14.13 13.95 -21.61
N CYS A 300 -14.61 14.52 -22.70
CA CYS A 300 -15.07 15.91 -22.74
C CYS A 300 -16.58 15.98 -22.62
N GLU A 301 -17.13 17.13 -22.17
CA GLU A 301 -18.59 17.34 -22.03
C GLU A 301 -19.35 17.22 -23.34
N ASP A 302 -18.68 17.40 -24.48
CA ASP A 302 -19.26 17.20 -25.81
C ASP A 302 -19.52 15.73 -26.17
N GLY A 303 -19.15 14.79 -25.28
CA GLY A 303 -19.31 13.35 -25.48
C GLY A 303 -18.27 12.72 -26.42
N PHE A 304 -17.30 13.49 -26.90
CA PHE A 304 -16.21 12.96 -27.71
C PHE A 304 -15.10 12.37 -26.85
N ILE A 305 -14.54 11.24 -27.29
CA ILE A 305 -13.37 10.61 -26.70
C ILE A 305 -12.18 10.97 -27.57
N TYR A 306 -11.24 11.74 -27.05
CA TYR A 306 -9.98 12.06 -27.72
C TYR A 306 -8.92 11.04 -27.29
N ASN A 307 -8.38 10.30 -28.27
CA ASN A 307 -7.34 9.27 -28.07
C ASN A 307 -5.96 9.80 -28.42
#